data_f636a22ad4b9e01adb0f5b23e4b4b327
#
_entry.id   f636a22ad4b9e01adb0f5b23e4b4b327
#
_cell.length_a   1.000
_cell.length_b   1.000
_cell.length_c   1.000
_cell.angle_alpha   90.00
_cell.angle_beta   90.00
_cell.angle_gamma   90.00
#
_symmetry.space_group_name_H-M   'P 1'
#
loop_
_entity.id
_entity.type
_entity.pdbx_description
1 polymer ?
#
loop_
_entity_poly.entity_id
_entity_poly.type
_entity_poly.pdbx_seq_one_letter_code
_entity_poly.pdbx_strand_id
1 'polypeptide(L)'
;SAFCILVVILAIAKCINPDLGIIPQACTPIEKSVTHHAPDSIELQSQRVDSLLLRERKRPILVKADGSAIKNRIISVPKFETSFPDLNDVQLATAKRLGIPQIENREATHQHMKDLVYIADNPFYHVQRLNQSIPYLVPRAAVLLDAIARAFNDSLATKGFAPHKLMITSVLRTKEDVRRLRKFNQNASENSCHQFGTTFDISYNRFLEIKPNGASEMRWVAEFKRILAEV
;
A
#
# COMPACT_ATOMS: atom_id res chain seq x y z
N SER A 1 -33.22 27.18 19.84
CA SER A 1 -34.38 26.87 20.19
C SER A 1 -34.49 26.19 21.52
N ALA A 2 -35.58 25.49 21.85
CA ALA A 2 -35.90 24.98 23.19
C ALA A 2 -34.82 24.14 23.85
N PHE A 3 -34.07 23.33 23.10
CA PHE A 3 -32.99 22.49 23.60
C PHE A 3 -31.80 23.30 24.15
N CYS A 4 -31.39 24.36 23.45
CA CYS A 4 -30.31 25.23 23.92
C CYS A 4 -30.69 26.00 25.18
N ILE A 5 -31.93 26.42 25.29
CA ILE A 5 -32.46 27.10 26.48
C ILE A 5 -32.46 26.12 27.67
N LEU A 6 -32.86 24.87 27.48
CA LEU A 6 -32.85 23.83 28.52
C LEU A 6 -31.43 23.55 29.04
N VAL A 7 -30.44 23.46 28.15
CA VAL A 7 -29.03 23.26 28.52
C VAL A 7 -28.48 24.43 29.34
N VAL A 8 -28.83 25.67 28.97
CA VAL A 8 -28.41 26.86 29.70
C VAL A 8 -29.07 26.91 31.09
N ILE A 9 -30.35 26.59 31.22
CA ILE A 9 -31.03 26.54 32.51
C ILE A 9 -30.42 25.48 33.45
N LEU A 10 -30.09 24.29 32.91
CA LEU A 10 -29.43 23.23 33.68
C LEU A 10 -28.01 23.63 34.13
N ALA A 11 -27.26 24.35 33.28
CA ALA A 11 -25.93 24.87 33.62
C ALA A 11 -25.99 25.91 34.72
N ILE A 12 -26.97 26.85 34.68
CA ILE A 12 -27.20 27.88 35.71
C ILE A 12 -27.63 27.22 37.02
N ALA A 13 -28.56 26.24 36.97
CA ALA A 13 -29.01 25.53 38.14
C ALA A 13 -27.88 24.80 38.87
N LYS A 14 -26.89 24.28 38.15
CA LYS A 14 -25.70 23.63 38.74
C LYS A 14 -24.71 24.65 39.35
N CYS A 15 -24.61 25.85 38.79
CA CYS A 15 -23.79 26.93 39.38
C CYS A 15 -24.34 27.43 40.73
N ILE A 16 -25.67 27.36 40.91
CA ILE A 16 -26.36 27.79 42.14
C ILE A 16 -26.41 26.66 43.17
N ASN A 17 -26.49 25.42 42.73
CA ASN A 17 -26.54 24.24 43.60
C ASN A 17 -25.62 23.11 43.07
N PRO A 18 -24.35 23.08 43.52
CA PRO A 18 -23.36 22.12 43.05
C PRO A 18 -23.70 20.65 43.36
N ASP A 19 -24.58 20.40 44.32
CA ASP A 19 -25.00 19.04 44.73
C ASP A 19 -26.16 18.48 43.92
N LEU A 20 -26.65 19.24 42.92
CA LEU A 20 -27.65 18.73 42.00
C LEU A 20 -26.99 17.69 41.06
N GLY A 21 -27.17 16.41 41.39
CA GLY A 21 -26.56 15.27 40.70
C GLY A 21 -27.06 14.99 39.25
N ILE A 22 -27.39 16.04 38.50
CA ILE A 22 -27.97 15.96 37.15
C ILE A 22 -26.88 15.85 36.06
N ILE A 23 -25.62 16.10 36.38
CA ILE A 23 -24.50 15.89 35.45
C ILE A 23 -23.68 14.72 36.03
N PRO A 24 -23.42 13.64 35.24
CA PRO A 24 -22.46 12.64 35.68
C PRO A 24 -21.17 13.38 36.04
N GLN A 25 -20.60 13.06 37.22
CA GLN A 25 -19.27 13.53 37.59
C GLN A 25 -18.39 13.38 36.36
N ALA A 26 -17.59 14.42 36.09
CA ALA A 26 -16.57 14.35 35.05
C ALA A 26 -15.90 12.99 35.16
N CYS A 27 -15.92 12.23 34.08
CA CYS A 27 -15.25 10.95 34.03
C CYS A 27 -13.87 11.16 34.62
N THR A 28 -13.62 10.61 35.82
CA THR A 28 -12.26 10.32 36.22
C THR A 28 -11.59 9.73 35.02
N PRO A 29 -10.37 10.15 34.64
CA PRO A 29 -9.66 9.45 33.58
C PRO A 29 -9.73 7.98 33.96
N ILE A 30 -10.44 7.20 33.17
CA ILE A 30 -10.35 5.75 33.24
C ILE A 30 -8.86 5.55 33.04
N GLU A 31 -8.11 5.25 34.11
CA GLU A 31 -6.86 4.55 33.95
C GLU A 31 -7.22 3.39 33.05
N LYS A 32 -6.91 3.53 31.75
CA LYS A 32 -6.90 2.43 30.85
C LYS A 32 -5.95 1.44 31.51
N SER A 33 -6.48 0.49 32.25
CA SER A 33 -5.74 -0.72 32.51
C SER A 33 -5.29 -1.16 31.13
N VAL A 34 -4.01 -0.97 30.86
CA VAL A 34 -3.36 -1.49 29.67
C VAL A 34 -3.43 -3.00 29.88
N THR A 35 -4.59 -3.57 29.55
CA THR A 35 -4.65 -4.99 29.29
C THR A 35 -3.74 -5.16 28.11
N HIS A 36 -2.57 -5.76 28.35
CA HIS A 36 -1.72 -6.28 27.30
C HIS A 36 -2.52 -7.36 26.57
N HIS A 37 -3.43 -6.93 25.69
CA HIS A 37 -3.91 -7.81 24.66
C HIS A 37 -2.71 -8.15 23.79
N ALA A 38 -2.49 -9.43 23.56
CA ALA A 38 -1.54 -9.83 22.54
C ALA A 38 -1.90 -9.04 21.27
N PRO A 39 -0.92 -8.35 20.64
CA PRO A 39 -1.21 -7.49 19.49
C PRO A 39 -1.97 -8.30 18.45
N ASP A 40 -3.04 -7.72 17.90
CA ASP A 40 -3.81 -8.34 16.84
C ASP A 40 -2.86 -8.81 15.74
N SER A 41 -3.16 -9.94 15.13
CA SER A 41 -2.31 -10.53 14.08
C SER A 41 -2.00 -9.55 12.95
N ILE A 42 -2.89 -8.59 12.68
CA ILE A 42 -2.69 -7.50 11.71
C ILE A 42 -1.63 -6.51 12.19
N GLU A 43 -1.67 -6.11 13.45
CA GLU A 43 -0.68 -5.20 14.03
C GLU A 43 0.71 -5.84 14.05
N LEU A 44 0.81 -7.12 14.40
CA LEU A 44 2.05 -7.87 14.36
C LEU A 44 2.61 -7.98 12.92
N GLN A 45 1.75 -8.16 11.93
CA GLN A 45 2.11 -8.19 10.51
C GLN A 45 2.58 -6.82 10.02
N SER A 46 1.87 -5.75 10.40
CA SER A 46 2.27 -4.37 10.10
C SER A 46 3.65 -4.07 10.70
N GLN A 47 3.88 -4.38 11.97
CA GLN A 47 5.17 -4.21 12.64
C GLN A 47 6.29 -5.00 11.97
N ARG A 48 6.01 -6.19 11.44
CA ARG A 48 7.00 -6.98 10.67
C ARG A 48 7.36 -6.30 9.36
N VAL A 49 6.38 -5.79 8.63
CA VAL A 49 6.63 -5.03 7.39
C VAL A 49 7.41 -3.76 7.72
N ASP A 50 7.00 -3.00 8.72
CA ASP A 50 7.68 -1.78 9.15
C ASP A 50 9.13 -2.09 9.57
N SER A 51 9.38 -3.16 10.32
CA SER A 51 10.73 -3.56 10.72
C SER A 51 11.61 -3.96 9.53
N LEU A 52 11.04 -4.55 8.49
CA LEU A 52 11.75 -4.88 7.25
C LEU A 52 12.04 -3.61 6.43
N LEU A 53 11.11 -2.65 6.42
CA LEU A 53 11.26 -1.37 5.73
C LEU A 53 12.24 -0.44 6.45
N LEU A 54 12.28 -0.49 7.79
CA LEU A 54 13.19 0.30 8.64
C LEU A 54 14.58 -0.33 8.81
N ARG A 55 14.80 -1.58 8.37
CA ARG A 55 16.16 -2.13 8.31
C ARG A 55 17.04 -1.14 7.58
N GLU A 56 18.15 -0.75 8.24
CA GLU A 56 19.12 0.18 7.66
C GLU A 56 19.35 -0.16 6.19
N ARG A 57 18.90 0.75 5.34
CA ARG A 57 19.19 0.64 3.94
C ARG A 57 20.68 0.69 3.80
N LYS A 58 21.28 -0.38 3.33
CA LYS A 58 22.54 -0.24 2.64
C LYS A 58 22.34 0.94 1.69
N ARG A 59 23.23 1.94 1.78
CA ARG A 59 23.18 3.18 0.98
C ARG A 59 22.71 2.84 -0.44
N PRO A 60 21.93 3.71 -1.08
CA PRO A 60 21.45 3.44 -2.43
C PRO A 60 22.61 2.90 -3.26
N ILE A 61 22.41 1.76 -3.90
CA ILE A 61 23.41 1.08 -4.72
C ILE A 61 24.00 2.02 -5.79
N LEU A 62 23.34 3.16 -6.01
CA LEU A 62 23.62 4.15 -7.04
C LEU A 62 24.52 5.30 -6.58
N VAL A 63 24.81 5.44 -5.28
CA VAL A 63 25.61 6.56 -4.73
C VAL A 63 26.69 6.03 -3.79
N LYS A 64 27.95 6.42 -4.01
CA LYS A 64 29.08 6.13 -3.14
C LYS A 64 28.98 6.88 -1.81
N ALA A 65 29.87 6.52 -0.87
CA ALA A 65 29.96 7.15 0.45
C ALA A 65 30.25 8.66 0.38
N ASP A 66 30.91 9.11 -0.67
CA ASP A 66 31.27 10.51 -0.94
C ASP A 66 30.17 11.29 -1.67
N GLY A 67 29.00 10.68 -1.91
CA GLY A 67 27.91 11.29 -2.65
C GLY A 67 28.02 11.21 -4.18
N SER A 68 29.11 10.69 -4.71
CA SER A 68 29.27 10.53 -6.17
C SER A 68 28.45 9.35 -6.71
N ALA A 69 27.93 9.50 -7.93
CA ALA A 69 27.18 8.41 -8.59
C ALA A 69 28.08 7.18 -8.82
N ILE A 70 27.60 6.01 -8.42
CA ILE A 70 28.20 4.75 -8.82
C ILE A 70 27.83 4.51 -10.27
N LYS A 71 28.83 4.37 -11.14
CA LYS A 71 28.60 3.84 -12.47
C LYS A 71 28.32 2.34 -12.36
N ASN A 72 27.12 1.99 -11.98
CA ASN A 72 26.65 0.63 -12.09
C ASN A 72 26.58 0.25 -13.55
N ARG A 73 26.96 -0.97 -13.87
CA ARG A 73 26.67 -1.55 -15.16
C ARG A 73 25.16 -1.68 -15.25
N ILE A 74 24.51 -0.68 -15.85
CA ILE A 74 23.08 -0.73 -16.14
C ILE A 74 22.92 -1.85 -17.15
N ILE A 75 22.31 -2.95 -16.75
CA ILE A 75 21.87 -3.97 -17.67
C ILE A 75 20.75 -3.33 -18.46
N SER A 76 21.08 -2.82 -19.66
CA SER A 76 20.06 -2.24 -20.52
C SER A 76 19.03 -3.31 -20.83
N VAL A 77 17.76 -2.96 -20.74
CA VAL A 77 16.65 -3.82 -21.16
C VAL A 77 16.43 -3.59 -22.67
N PRO A 78 17.11 -4.33 -23.56
CA PRO A 78 17.03 -4.06 -24.99
C PRO A 78 15.64 -4.38 -25.55
N LYS A 79 15.01 -5.43 -25.05
CA LYS A 79 13.63 -5.81 -25.38
C LYS A 79 12.93 -6.32 -24.10
N PHE A 80 11.75 -5.79 -23.82
CA PHE A 80 10.96 -6.19 -22.63
C PHE A 80 10.58 -7.66 -22.69
N GLU A 81 10.16 -8.17 -23.85
CA GLU A 81 9.77 -9.56 -24.06
C GLU A 81 10.88 -10.57 -23.76
N THR A 82 12.14 -10.21 -24.05
CA THR A 82 13.28 -11.07 -23.78
C THR A 82 13.74 -10.98 -22.32
N SER A 83 13.69 -9.77 -21.75
CA SER A 83 14.14 -9.54 -20.37
C SER A 83 13.11 -9.97 -19.34
N PHE A 84 11.83 -9.89 -19.67
CA PHE A 84 10.70 -10.28 -18.82
C PHE A 84 9.77 -11.24 -19.58
N PRO A 85 10.21 -12.47 -19.83
CA PRO A 85 9.40 -13.46 -20.53
C PRO A 85 8.15 -13.78 -19.72
N ASP A 86 7.03 -14.01 -20.43
CA ASP A 86 5.78 -14.44 -19.81
C ASP A 86 5.88 -15.91 -19.40
N LEU A 87 6.17 -16.13 -18.13
CA LEU A 87 6.30 -17.45 -17.50
C LEU A 87 5.10 -17.74 -16.58
N ASN A 88 3.89 -17.60 -17.10
CA ASN A 88 2.64 -17.74 -16.34
C ASN A 88 2.60 -18.96 -15.45
N ASP A 89 3.04 -20.13 -15.92
CA ASP A 89 3.01 -21.38 -15.16
C ASP A 89 3.94 -21.34 -13.94
N VAL A 90 5.16 -20.79 -14.11
CA VAL A 90 6.14 -20.64 -13.03
C VAL A 90 5.65 -19.60 -12.02
N GLN A 91 5.10 -18.49 -12.51
CA GLN A 91 4.54 -17.43 -11.67
C GLN A 91 3.35 -17.98 -10.86
N LEU A 92 2.45 -18.73 -11.47
CA LEU A 92 1.30 -19.33 -10.81
C LEU A 92 1.72 -20.37 -9.75
N ALA A 93 2.68 -21.22 -10.05
CA ALA A 93 3.21 -22.19 -9.10
C ALA A 93 3.84 -21.49 -7.88
N THR A 94 4.58 -20.42 -8.13
CA THR A 94 5.18 -19.59 -7.06
C THR A 94 4.11 -18.86 -6.25
N ALA A 95 3.10 -18.29 -6.89
CA ALA A 95 1.99 -17.61 -6.24
C ALA A 95 1.22 -18.57 -5.32
N LYS A 96 0.90 -19.77 -5.77
CA LYS A 96 0.26 -20.82 -4.97
C LYS A 96 1.08 -21.21 -3.74
N ARG A 97 2.40 -21.27 -3.88
CA ARG A 97 3.32 -21.66 -2.80
C ARG A 97 3.51 -20.56 -1.74
N LEU A 98 3.55 -19.30 -2.15
CA LEU A 98 3.94 -18.17 -1.30
C LEU A 98 2.75 -17.29 -0.88
N GLY A 99 1.61 -17.46 -1.52
CA GLY A 99 0.42 -16.66 -1.29
C GLY A 99 -0.57 -17.28 -0.34
N ILE A 100 -1.70 -16.63 -0.20
CA ILE A 100 -2.88 -17.12 0.52
C ILE A 100 -3.71 -18.03 -0.39
N PRO A 101 -4.60 -18.88 0.15
CA PRO A 101 -5.63 -19.55 -0.65
C PRO A 101 -6.51 -18.55 -1.41
N GLN A 102 -7.03 -18.96 -2.55
CA GLN A 102 -7.94 -18.12 -3.33
C GLN A 102 -9.20 -17.78 -2.53
N ILE A 103 -9.54 -16.51 -2.47
CA ILE A 103 -10.72 -15.97 -1.77
C ILE A 103 -11.90 -15.91 -2.72
N GLU A 104 -13.06 -16.36 -2.29
CA GLU A 104 -14.25 -16.40 -3.17
C GLU A 104 -14.77 -15.00 -3.50
N ASN A 105 -14.98 -14.16 -2.48
CA ASN A 105 -15.51 -12.81 -2.57
C ASN A 105 -14.77 -11.86 -1.61
N ARG A 106 -15.12 -10.56 -1.64
CA ARG A 106 -14.43 -9.54 -0.83
C ARG A 106 -14.71 -9.70 0.66
N GLU A 107 -15.90 -10.16 1.04
CA GLU A 107 -16.28 -10.38 2.44
C GLU A 107 -15.43 -11.48 3.08
N ALA A 108 -15.14 -12.54 2.33
CA ALA A 108 -14.30 -13.65 2.81
C ALA A 108 -12.84 -13.25 3.06
N THR A 109 -12.41 -12.05 2.63
CA THR A 109 -11.05 -11.55 2.90
C THR A 109 -10.75 -11.44 4.38
N HIS A 110 -11.77 -11.19 5.22
CA HIS A 110 -11.60 -11.11 6.69
C HIS A 110 -10.99 -12.37 7.31
N GLN A 111 -11.18 -13.53 6.70
CA GLN A 111 -10.62 -14.80 7.18
C GLN A 111 -9.09 -14.88 6.99
N HIS A 112 -8.52 -14.06 6.12
CA HIS A 112 -7.11 -14.07 5.75
C HIS A 112 -6.35 -12.80 6.18
N MET A 113 -6.98 -11.91 6.97
CA MET A 113 -6.37 -10.64 7.36
C MET A 113 -5.05 -10.79 8.12
N LYS A 114 -4.86 -11.91 8.84
CA LYS A 114 -3.59 -12.21 9.53
C LYS A 114 -2.40 -12.46 8.58
N ASP A 115 -2.68 -12.82 7.33
CA ASP A 115 -1.69 -13.17 6.31
C ASP A 115 -1.52 -12.07 5.24
N LEU A 116 -2.30 -10.98 5.37
CA LEU A 116 -2.36 -9.89 4.41
C LEU A 116 -1.96 -8.55 5.03
N VAL A 117 -1.38 -7.69 4.22
CA VAL A 117 -1.03 -6.30 4.53
C VAL A 117 -1.86 -5.38 3.66
N TYR A 118 -2.47 -4.38 4.25
CA TYR A 118 -3.18 -3.33 3.53
C TYR A 118 -2.20 -2.42 2.80
N ILE A 119 -2.42 -2.18 1.52
CA ILE A 119 -1.60 -1.33 0.66
C ILE A 119 -2.31 0.00 0.47
N ALA A 120 -1.74 1.06 1.07
CA ALA A 120 -2.23 2.43 0.96
C ALA A 120 -1.22 3.31 0.24
N ASP A 121 -1.65 4.51 -0.14
CA ASP A 121 -0.76 5.55 -0.65
C ASP A 121 0.38 5.84 0.31
N ASN A 122 1.56 6.01 -0.24
CA ASN A 122 2.73 6.43 0.51
C ASN A 122 3.58 7.43 -0.34
N PRO A 123 4.71 7.93 0.16
CA PRO A 123 5.54 8.86 -0.61
C PRO A 123 6.09 8.32 -1.93
N PHE A 124 6.12 7.00 -2.15
CA PHE A 124 6.78 6.36 -3.28
C PHE A 124 5.82 5.76 -4.30
N TYR A 125 4.60 5.43 -3.90
CA TYR A 125 3.57 4.95 -4.82
C TYR A 125 2.18 5.46 -4.44
N HIS A 126 1.30 5.48 -5.43
CA HIS A 126 -0.11 5.80 -5.32
C HIS A 126 -0.95 4.61 -5.75
N VAL A 127 -1.92 4.24 -4.94
CA VAL A 127 -2.87 3.17 -5.25
C VAL A 127 -4.10 3.80 -5.90
N GLN A 128 -4.25 3.61 -7.22
CA GLN A 128 -5.42 4.13 -7.93
C GLN A 128 -6.70 3.43 -7.43
N ARG A 129 -7.87 4.01 -7.75
CA ARG A 129 -9.16 3.39 -7.45
C ARG A 129 -9.22 1.96 -8.04
N LEU A 130 -9.30 0.97 -7.15
CA LEU A 130 -9.30 -0.45 -7.51
C LEU A 130 -10.74 -0.94 -7.72
N ASN A 131 -11.15 -1.12 -8.97
CA ASN A 131 -12.49 -1.62 -9.30
C ASN A 131 -12.55 -3.15 -9.32
N GLN A 132 -11.47 -3.82 -9.76
CA GLN A 132 -11.39 -5.26 -9.99
C GLN A 132 -10.31 -5.93 -9.12
N SER A 133 -9.95 -5.31 -8.02
CA SER A 133 -9.02 -5.84 -7.01
C SER A 133 -9.24 -5.14 -5.68
N ILE A 134 -8.64 -5.64 -4.62
CA ILE A 134 -8.69 -5.07 -3.27
C ILE A 134 -7.26 -4.82 -2.77
N PRO A 135 -7.03 -3.75 -1.97
CA PRO A 135 -5.69 -3.23 -1.65
C PRO A 135 -4.95 -4.06 -0.61
N TYR A 136 -4.76 -5.33 -0.88
CA TYR A 136 -4.05 -6.24 0.01
C TYR A 136 -2.98 -7.03 -0.73
N LEU A 137 -1.86 -7.27 -0.06
CA LEU A 137 -0.77 -8.15 -0.50
C LEU A 137 -0.30 -9.00 0.67
N VAL A 138 0.32 -10.14 0.38
CA VAL A 138 1.09 -10.85 1.40
C VAL A 138 2.31 -10.01 1.80
N PRO A 139 2.82 -10.10 3.05
CA PRO A 139 3.88 -9.23 3.55
C PRO A 139 5.11 -9.15 2.65
N ARG A 140 5.53 -10.27 2.08
CA ARG A 140 6.69 -10.33 1.18
C ARG A 140 6.48 -9.50 -0.09
N ALA A 141 5.29 -9.54 -0.67
CA ALA A 141 4.96 -8.77 -1.87
C ALA A 141 4.85 -7.28 -1.56
N ALA A 142 4.33 -6.90 -0.39
CA ALA A 142 4.29 -5.51 0.06
C ALA A 142 5.71 -4.93 0.23
N VAL A 143 6.63 -5.69 0.83
CA VAL A 143 8.04 -5.29 0.96
C VAL A 143 8.70 -5.13 -0.41
N LEU A 144 8.42 -6.04 -1.35
CA LEU A 144 8.95 -5.94 -2.71
C LEU A 144 8.42 -4.69 -3.42
N LEU A 145 7.13 -4.40 -3.31
CA LEU A 145 6.53 -3.19 -3.89
C LEU A 145 7.21 -1.92 -3.37
N ASP A 146 7.40 -1.81 -2.06
CA ASP A 146 8.08 -0.65 -1.46
C ASP A 146 9.54 -0.55 -1.94
N ALA A 147 10.26 -1.67 -2.00
CA ALA A 147 11.64 -1.70 -2.47
C ALA A 147 11.77 -1.22 -3.92
N ILE A 148 10.89 -1.69 -4.83
CA ILE A 148 10.85 -1.25 -6.22
C ILE A 148 10.55 0.25 -6.31
N ALA A 149 9.54 0.73 -5.58
CA ALA A 149 9.09 2.11 -5.65
C ALA A 149 10.18 3.10 -5.15
N ARG A 150 10.93 2.70 -4.13
CA ARG A 150 12.07 3.49 -3.63
C ARG A 150 13.24 3.46 -4.61
N ALA A 151 13.64 2.29 -5.09
CA ALA A 151 14.74 2.15 -6.04
C ALA A 151 14.46 2.91 -7.34
N PHE A 152 13.20 2.95 -7.77
CA PHE A 152 12.77 3.79 -8.90
C PHE A 152 13.05 5.28 -8.64
N ASN A 153 12.67 5.81 -7.47
CA ASN A 153 12.94 7.21 -7.13
C ASN A 153 14.43 7.50 -6.96
N ASP A 154 15.20 6.58 -6.40
CA ASP A 154 16.66 6.69 -6.33
C ASP A 154 17.26 6.78 -7.75
N SER A 155 16.75 5.97 -8.68
CA SER A 155 17.16 6.01 -10.09
C SER A 155 16.78 7.33 -10.79
N LEU A 156 15.58 7.85 -10.52
CA LEU A 156 15.16 9.16 -11.03
C LEU A 156 16.08 10.27 -10.53
N ALA A 157 16.37 10.30 -9.22
CA ALA A 157 17.25 11.30 -8.62
C ALA A 157 18.66 11.26 -9.23
N THR A 158 19.22 10.06 -9.45
CA THR A 158 20.53 9.88 -10.08
C THR A 158 20.58 10.43 -11.51
N LYS A 159 19.44 10.39 -12.22
CA LYS A 159 19.30 10.89 -13.58
C LYS A 159 18.84 12.37 -13.64
N GLY A 160 18.69 13.03 -12.48
CA GLY A 160 18.29 14.44 -12.36
C GLY A 160 16.81 14.70 -12.57
N PHE A 161 15.98 13.66 -12.48
CA PHE A 161 14.51 13.81 -12.54
C PHE A 161 13.91 14.12 -11.17
N ALA A 162 12.81 14.86 -11.17
CA ALA A 162 12.00 15.08 -9.99
C ALA A 162 11.40 13.75 -9.45
N PRO A 163 11.08 13.66 -8.15
CA PRO A 163 10.47 12.46 -7.58
C PRO A 163 9.08 12.22 -8.16
N HIS A 164 8.79 10.96 -8.47
CA HIS A 164 7.49 10.51 -8.95
C HIS A 164 7.03 9.28 -8.18
N LYS A 165 5.73 9.19 -7.90
CA LYS A 165 5.11 7.98 -7.36
C LYS A 165 4.80 7.01 -8.50
N LEU A 166 5.04 5.73 -8.25
CA LEU A 166 4.53 4.66 -9.10
C LEU A 166 3.00 4.57 -8.96
N MET A 167 2.31 4.22 -10.03
CA MET A 167 0.87 4.01 -10.04
C MET A 167 0.55 2.53 -9.92
N ILE A 168 -0.03 2.12 -8.80
CA ILE A 168 -0.49 0.74 -8.58
C ILE A 168 -1.89 0.60 -9.15
N THR A 169 -2.06 -0.29 -10.10
CA THR A 169 -3.30 -0.42 -10.88
C THR A 169 -4.11 -1.66 -10.55
N SER A 170 -3.47 -2.67 -9.96
CA SER A 170 -4.15 -3.88 -9.50
C SER A 170 -3.33 -4.57 -8.39
N VAL A 171 -4.02 -5.26 -7.50
CA VAL A 171 -3.43 -5.99 -6.37
C VAL A 171 -4.13 -7.33 -6.19
N LEU A 172 -4.55 -7.70 -4.97
CA LEU A 172 -5.29 -8.94 -4.71
C LEU A 172 -6.64 -8.95 -5.44
N ARG A 173 -6.96 -10.04 -6.14
CA ARG A 173 -8.26 -10.27 -6.78
C ARG A 173 -8.95 -11.47 -6.15
N THR A 174 -10.22 -11.33 -5.81
CA THR A 174 -11.05 -12.48 -5.46
C THR A 174 -11.46 -13.25 -6.72
N LYS A 175 -11.98 -14.46 -6.57
CA LYS A 175 -12.54 -15.20 -7.70
C LYS A 175 -13.69 -14.45 -8.37
N GLU A 176 -14.49 -13.73 -7.56
CA GLU A 176 -15.56 -12.88 -8.07
C GLU A 176 -15.02 -11.72 -8.90
N ASP A 177 -13.94 -11.05 -8.44
CA ASP A 177 -13.29 -9.98 -9.20
C ASP A 177 -12.75 -10.50 -10.54
N VAL A 178 -12.14 -11.68 -10.57
CA VAL A 178 -11.66 -12.31 -11.81
C VAL A 178 -12.84 -12.66 -12.74
N ARG A 179 -13.92 -13.25 -12.22
CA ARG A 179 -15.13 -13.53 -13.03
C ARG A 179 -15.73 -12.24 -13.62
N ARG A 180 -15.74 -11.16 -12.84
CA ARG A 180 -16.22 -9.83 -13.27
C ARG A 180 -15.31 -9.26 -14.36
N LEU A 181 -13.99 -9.32 -14.16
CA LEU A 181 -13.01 -8.85 -15.13
C LEU A 181 -13.13 -9.57 -16.47
N ARG A 182 -13.32 -10.88 -16.46
CA ARG A 182 -13.44 -11.70 -17.68
C ARG A 182 -14.66 -11.38 -18.53
N LYS A 183 -15.71 -10.80 -17.96
CA LYS A 183 -16.87 -10.32 -18.74
C LYS A 183 -16.52 -9.22 -19.72
N PHE A 184 -15.47 -8.45 -19.42
CA PHE A 184 -15.04 -7.30 -20.23
C PHE A 184 -13.69 -7.52 -20.90
N ASN A 185 -12.87 -8.44 -20.37
CA ASN A 185 -11.55 -8.75 -20.88
C ASN A 185 -11.37 -10.27 -21.01
N GLN A 186 -11.57 -10.78 -22.22
CA GLN A 186 -11.45 -12.21 -22.52
C GLN A 186 -10.02 -12.74 -22.37
N ASN A 187 -9.00 -11.85 -22.40
CA ASN A 187 -7.61 -12.24 -22.20
C ASN A 187 -7.25 -12.44 -20.71
N ALA A 188 -8.15 -12.08 -19.78
CA ALA A 188 -7.90 -12.30 -18.37
C ALA A 188 -7.94 -13.80 -18.04
N SER A 189 -6.82 -14.31 -17.53
CA SER A 189 -6.71 -15.71 -17.09
C SER A 189 -7.63 -15.97 -15.90
N GLU A 190 -8.32 -17.11 -15.91
CA GLU A 190 -9.08 -17.62 -14.78
C GLU A 190 -8.17 -17.96 -13.59
N ASN A 191 -6.96 -18.46 -13.89
CA ASN A 191 -5.92 -18.79 -12.94
C ASN A 191 -4.95 -17.62 -12.76
N SER A 192 -5.47 -16.44 -12.35
CA SER A 192 -4.65 -15.25 -12.16
C SER A 192 -3.81 -15.35 -10.89
N CYS A 193 -2.50 -15.01 -10.99
CA CYS A 193 -1.59 -14.93 -9.83
C CYS A 193 -2.05 -13.89 -8.81
N HIS A 194 -2.83 -12.88 -9.19
CA HIS A 194 -3.41 -11.90 -8.29
C HIS A 194 -4.34 -12.51 -7.23
N GLN A 195 -4.88 -13.70 -7.46
CA GLN A 195 -5.79 -14.36 -6.51
C GLN A 195 -5.09 -14.86 -5.24
N PHE A 196 -3.75 -14.84 -5.23
CA PHE A 196 -2.94 -15.33 -4.12
C PHE A 196 -2.30 -14.21 -3.28
N GLY A 197 -2.55 -12.93 -3.62
CA GLY A 197 -1.99 -11.78 -2.91
C GLY A 197 -0.48 -11.57 -3.11
N THR A 198 0.13 -12.26 -4.06
CA THR A 198 1.58 -12.20 -4.34
C THR A 198 1.92 -11.27 -5.50
N THR A 199 0.92 -10.74 -6.20
CA THR A 199 1.09 -10.05 -7.48
C THR A 199 0.43 -8.68 -7.43
N PHE A 200 1.10 -7.71 -8.00
CA PHE A 200 0.59 -6.35 -8.19
C PHE A 200 0.98 -5.84 -9.58
N ASP A 201 0.13 -4.96 -10.14
CA ASP A 201 0.38 -4.32 -11.41
C ASP A 201 0.80 -2.86 -11.19
N ILE A 202 1.89 -2.46 -11.85
CA ILE A 202 2.38 -1.09 -11.89
C ILE A 202 2.12 -0.53 -13.29
N SER A 203 1.60 0.70 -13.38
CA SER A 203 1.54 1.38 -14.66
C SER A 203 2.95 1.70 -15.16
N TYR A 204 3.25 1.33 -16.38
CA TYR A 204 4.56 1.55 -16.99
C TYR A 204 4.67 2.88 -17.76
N ASN A 205 3.59 3.64 -17.85
CA ASN A 205 3.53 4.88 -18.63
C ASN A 205 2.86 6.06 -17.92
N ARG A 206 2.27 5.83 -16.72
CA ARG A 206 1.64 6.88 -15.91
C ARG A 206 2.32 6.94 -14.56
N PHE A 207 2.76 8.13 -14.18
CA PHE A 207 3.48 8.40 -12.95
C PHE A 207 2.90 9.67 -12.32
N LEU A 208 2.96 9.78 -11.01
CA LEU A 208 2.43 10.93 -10.29
C LEU A 208 3.60 11.79 -9.81
N GLU A 209 3.83 12.92 -10.48
CA GLU A 209 4.89 13.87 -10.08
C GLU A 209 4.55 14.50 -8.73
N ILE A 210 5.53 14.57 -7.85
CA ILE A 210 5.42 15.26 -6.57
C ILE A 210 6.11 16.61 -6.70
N LYS A 211 5.32 17.70 -6.67
CA LYS A 211 5.84 19.06 -6.71
C LYS A 211 6.29 19.53 -5.32
N PRO A 212 7.22 20.50 -5.22
CA PRO A 212 7.71 21.01 -3.94
C PRO A 212 6.63 21.55 -3.01
N ASN A 213 5.50 22.02 -3.55
CA ASN A 213 4.34 22.49 -2.79
C ASN A 213 3.43 21.35 -2.28
N GLY A 214 3.83 20.08 -2.46
CA GLY A 214 3.04 18.92 -2.09
C GLY A 214 1.91 18.56 -3.08
N ALA A 215 1.68 19.37 -4.11
CA ALA A 215 0.76 19.02 -5.18
C ALA A 215 1.28 17.83 -5.97
N SER A 216 0.38 17.07 -6.56
CA SER A 216 0.75 15.94 -7.42
C SER A 216 0.09 16.10 -8.78
N GLU A 217 0.78 15.69 -9.83
CA GLU A 217 0.31 15.78 -11.20
C GLU A 217 0.59 14.48 -11.95
N MET A 218 -0.42 13.99 -12.66
CA MET A 218 -0.28 12.81 -13.50
C MET A 218 0.59 13.12 -14.71
N ARG A 219 1.65 12.34 -14.89
CA ARG A 219 2.58 12.47 -15.99
C ARG A 219 2.60 11.20 -16.85
N TRP A 220 2.70 11.41 -18.15
CA TRP A 220 2.88 10.35 -19.14
C TRP A 220 4.32 10.42 -19.66
N VAL A 221 5.22 9.61 -19.09
CA VAL A 221 6.65 9.68 -19.39
C VAL A 221 7.11 8.31 -19.87
N ALA A 222 7.26 8.15 -21.17
CA ALA A 222 7.67 6.89 -21.79
C ALA A 222 9.07 6.44 -21.35
N GLU A 223 9.99 7.37 -21.08
CA GLU A 223 11.34 7.09 -20.62
C GLU A 223 11.35 6.39 -19.26
N PHE A 224 10.41 6.71 -18.38
CA PHE A 224 10.32 6.12 -17.04
C PHE A 224 10.00 4.63 -17.05
N LYS A 225 9.36 4.13 -18.12
CA LYS A 225 9.19 2.68 -18.33
C LYS A 225 10.55 1.97 -18.34
N ARG A 226 11.53 2.57 -19.01
CA ARG A 226 12.88 2.01 -19.09
C ARG A 226 13.57 2.05 -17.73
N ILE A 227 13.47 3.19 -17.02
CA ILE A 227 14.04 3.33 -15.68
C ILE A 227 13.41 2.33 -14.72
N LEU A 228 12.08 2.14 -14.77
CA LEU A 228 11.38 1.15 -13.96
C LEU A 228 11.83 -0.28 -14.26
N ALA A 229 12.13 -0.59 -15.51
CA ALA A 229 12.59 -1.93 -15.91
C ALA A 229 14.07 -2.21 -15.53
N GLU A 230 14.85 -1.17 -15.24
CA GLU A 230 16.24 -1.27 -14.80
C GLU A 230 16.36 -1.48 -13.28
N VAL A 231 15.27 -1.29 -12.54
CA VAL A 231 15.16 -1.48 -11.08
C VAL A 231 14.89 -2.93 -10.71
#